data_a4b002c5cbef6e7ff2a544a2de784362
#
_entry.id   a4b002c5cbef6e7ff2a544a2de784362
#
_cell.length_a   1.000
_cell.length_b   1.000
_cell.length_c   1.000
_cell.angle_alpha   90.00
_cell.angle_beta   90.00
_cell.angle_gamma   90.00
#
_symmetry.space_group_name_H-M   'P 1'
#
loop_
_entity.id
_entity.type
_entity.pdbx_description
1 polymer ?
#
loop_
_entity_poly.entity_id
_entity_poly.type
_entity_poly.pdbx_seq_one_letter_code
_entity_poly.pdbx_strand_id
1 'polypeptide(L)'
;MAHKPVARQPGNLGLVRQRAWLANQLAYFLFVFSFLKRHKTITKLLIASLVMWALVPSVFGIAVTIVSRILFAMMFMVVQFGALFWFISRVKTTEIMPGDEYAVTFDDYWGQPSLLQMMQEWTTLLKGRGKFLEMGGEPPHGMLLTGAPGTGKTYLAKAMAGSVGIPFIGVTGSDFRGMFFGMDVMKVMMFCGKLRKLAREYGSCIGFLDEIDSVGAARGGGQQGGMGMMGGMMGNMGGGALNRLLSEIDGFGDYSGMDKAHNRTRKWLGLPPLNLGYVLFIGATNRPEVLDSALVRPGRLGKIITVDAPDKSGRRAIIQGYLDKIQHDEDVNIDILVENLMGATPAEIKDGIITDSVRIAYFLGHDRVKHADIEAGLMEQMLGLPNPISDMEAEQENSIALHEAGHAVVEYHLMLKEKIVRLSIIRRSGSLGLMLPRATTDMYAHSRDEIVSDLMVCLGGLAACKVVLGKEWTG
;
A
#
# COMPACT_ATOMS: atom_id res chain seq x y z
N MET A 1 -17.15 33.69 16.63
CA MET A 1 -18.18 33.69 15.56
C MET A 1 -18.14 32.28 14.94
N ALA A 2 -19.12 31.46 15.25
CA ALA A 2 -19.15 30.04 14.90
C ALA A 2 -19.62 29.88 13.46
N HIS A 3 -18.83 29.22 12.62
CA HIS A 3 -19.27 28.77 11.31
C HIS A 3 -20.17 27.54 11.47
N LYS A 4 -21.45 27.68 11.14
CA LYS A 4 -22.42 26.59 11.00
C LYS A 4 -22.04 25.74 9.77
N PRO A 5 -22.05 24.42 9.87
CA PRO A 5 -21.91 23.56 8.70
C PRO A 5 -23.17 23.61 7.83
N VAL A 6 -23.00 23.90 6.56
CA VAL A 6 -24.08 23.89 5.56
C VAL A 6 -24.48 22.45 5.29
N ALA A 7 -25.71 22.11 5.63
CA ALA A 7 -26.31 20.83 5.33
C ALA A 7 -26.40 20.61 3.80
N ARG A 8 -25.70 19.62 3.27
CA ARG A 8 -25.82 19.19 1.89
C ARG A 8 -27.12 18.43 1.69
N GLN A 9 -28.01 18.97 0.88
CA GLN A 9 -29.26 18.33 0.46
C GLN A 9 -28.95 17.10 -0.42
N PRO A 10 -29.64 15.97 -0.25
CA PRO A 10 -29.41 14.71 -0.97
C PRO A 10 -30.00 14.64 -2.40
N GLY A 11 -30.30 15.77 -3.04
CA GLY A 11 -31.04 15.80 -4.30
C GLY A 11 -30.25 15.69 -5.62
N ASN A 12 -28.91 15.78 -5.62
CA ASN A 12 -28.16 16.01 -6.88
C ASN A 12 -27.16 14.93 -7.30
N LEU A 13 -27.05 13.82 -6.59
CA LEU A 13 -26.09 12.74 -6.92
C LEU A 13 -26.42 12.01 -8.24
N GLY A 14 -27.67 11.92 -8.63
CA GLY A 14 -28.11 11.32 -9.88
C GLY A 14 -27.75 12.19 -11.10
N LEU A 15 -27.97 13.47 -11.01
CA LEU A 15 -27.67 14.46 -12.08
C LEU A 15 -26.15 14.65 -12.27
N VAL A 16 -25.38 14.60 -11.19
CA VAL A 16 -23.91 14.70 -11.26
C VAL A 16 -23.32 13.44 -11.92
N ARG A 17 -23.84 12.24 -11.59
CA ARG A 17 -23.44 10.98 -12.26
C ARG A 17 -23.82 10.97 -13.75
N GLN A 18 -25.02 11.44 -14.09
CA GLN A 18 -25.44 11.54 -15.50
C GLN A 18 -24.61 12.54 -16.30
N ARG A 19 -24.28 13.70 -15.71
CA ARG A 19 -23.39 14.68 -16.35
C ARG A 19 -21.95 14.18 -16.49
N ALA A 20 -21.42 13.45 -15.49
CA ALA A 20 -20.11 12.83 -15.57
C ALA A 20 -20.08 11.73 -16.64
N TRP A 21 -21.14 10.91 -16.78
CA TRP A 21 -21.26 9.91 -17.84
C TRP A 21 -21.32 10.54 -19.23
N LEU A 22 -22.14 11.60 -19.42
CA LEU A 22 -22.23 12.36 -20.67
C LEU A 22 -20.91 13.06 -21.00
N ALA A 23 -20.21 13.62 -20.02
CA ALA A 23 -18.90 14.24 -20.21
C ALA A 23 -17.84 13.21 -20.65
N ASN A 24 -17.88 11.99 -20.09
CA ASN A 24 -17.00 10.90 -20.53
C ASN A 24 -17.33 10.41 -21.95
N GLN A 25 -18.61 10.32 -22.32
CA GLN A 25 -19.00 9.97 -23.69
C GLN A 25 -18.57 11.06 -24.69
N LEU A 26 -18.73 12.32 -24.31
CA LEU A 26 -18.30 13.45 -25.13
C LEU A 26 -16.76 13.50 -25.27
N ALA A 27 -16.03 13.23 -24.19
CA ALA A 27 -14.57 13.13 -24.21
C ALA A 27 -14.09 11.99 -25.11
N TYR A 28 -14.80 10.84 -25.08
CA TYR A 28 -14.50 9.71 -25.96
C TYR A 28 -14.75 10.05 -27.43
N PHE A 29 -15.88 10.71 -27.72
CA PHE A 29 -16.21 11.17 -29.08
C PHE A 29 -15.19 12.19 -29.60
N LEU A 30 -14.79 13.15 -28.75
CA LEU A 30 -13.76 14.15 -29.09
C LEU A 30 -12.38 13.51 -29.25
N PHE A 31 -12.06 12.45 -28.50
CA PHE A 31 -10.81 11.68 -28.67
C PHE A 31 -10.77 10.98 -30.05
N VAL A 32 -11.84 10.25 -30.40
CA VAL A 32 -11.94 9.58 -31.70
C VAL A 32 -11.87 10.62 -32.83
N PHE A 33 -12.57 11.73 -32.69
CA PHE A 33 -12.54 12.82 -33.67
C PHE A 33 -11.15 13.47 -33.79
N SER A 34 -10.44 13.68 -32.65
CA SER A 34 -9.09 14.22 -32.64
C SER A 34 -8.08 13.23 -33.26
N PHE A 35 -8.26 11.92 -33.01
CA PHE A 35 -7.46 10.85 -33.63
C PHE A 35 -7.62 10.83 -35.15
N LEU A 36 -8.85 10.86 -35.61
CA LEU A 36 -9.16 10.93 -37.05
C LEU A 36 -8.58 12.20 -37.68
N LYS A 37 -8.68 13.35 -37.01
CA LYS A 37 -8.11 14.62 -37.48
C LYS A 37 -6.58 14.61 -37.52
N ARG A 38 -5.93 13.89 -36.64
CA ARG A 38 -4.47 13.76 -36.55
C ARG A 38 -3.89 12.82 -37.61
N HIS A 39 -4.67 11.82 -38.03
CA HIS A 39 -4.26 10.81 -39.04
C HIS A 39 -4.99 11.04 -40.36
N LYS A 40 -4.69 12.18 -41.01
CA LYS A 40 -5.34 12.60 -42.26
C LYS A 40 -5.35 11.54 -43.38
N THR A 41 -4.33 10.68 -43.43
CA THR A 41 -4.22 9.59 -44.41
C THR A 41 -5.26 8.49 -44.14
N ILE A 42 -5.44 8.08 -42.87
CA ILE A 42 -6.44 7.09 -42.47
C ILE A 42 -7.85 7.65 -42.69
N THR A 43 -8.09 8.91 -42.37
CA THR A 43 -9.36 9.58 -42.58
C THR A 43 -9.70 9.70 -44.07
N LYS A 44 -8.71 10.01 -44.93
CA LYS A 44 -8.90 10.04 -46.40
C LYS A 44 -9.23 8.66 -46.94
N LEU A 45 -8.57 7.60 -46.49
CA LEU A 45 -8.86 6.23 -46.88
C LEU A 45 -10.27 5.78 -46.44
N LEU A 46 -10.70 6.15 -45.23
CA LEU A 46 -12.06 5.90 -44.74
C LEU A 46 -13.13 6.62 -45.57
N ILE A 47 -12.91 7.90 -45.86
CA ILE A 47 -13.81 8.70 -46.68
C ILE A 47 -13.83 8.18 -48.14
N ALA A 48 -12.65 7.85 -48.70
CA ALA A 48 -12.56 7.29 -50.06
C ALA A 48 -13.26 5.92 -50.16
N SER A 49 -13.14 5.06 -49.14
CA SER A 49 -13.85 3.78 -49.04
C SER A 49 -15.37 3.98 -48.94
N LEU A 50 -15.83 4.96 -48.19
CA LEU A 50 -17.26 5.30 -48.06
C LEU A 50 -17.83 5.87 -49.33
N VAL A 51 -17.08 6.74 -50.02
CA VAL A 51 -17.44 7.32 -51.35
C VAL A 51 -17.44 6.26 -52.43
N MET A 52 -16.44 5.37 -52.48
CA MET A 52 -16.41 4.26 -53.44
C MET A 52 -17.56 3.27 -53.21
N TRP A 53 -17.96 3.03 -51.96
CA TRP A 53 -19.11 2.20 -51.60
C TRP A 53 -20.45 2.81 -52.13
N ALA A 54 -20.55 4.14 -52.15
CA ALA A 54 -21.73 4.85 -52.60
C ALA A 54 -21.82 5.00 -54.17
N LEU A 55 -20.69 4.94 -54.88
CA LEU A 55 -20.60 5.30 -56.30
C LEU A 55 -20.46 4.13 -57.30
N VAL A 56 -20.27 2.88 -56.87
CA VAL A 56 -20.07 1.74 -57.78
C VAL A 56 -21.18 0.69 -57.66
N PRO A 57 -22.29 0.85 -58.35
CA PRO A 57 -23.32 -0.17 -58.50
C PRO A 57 -23.20 -0.91 -59.86
N SER A 58 -22.30 -1.78 -60.05
CA SER A 58 -22.34 -2.71 -61.17
C SER A 58 -21.40 -3.91 -60.98
N VAL A 59 -21.51 -4.94 -61.75
CA VAL A 59 -21.06 -6.32 -61.62
C VAL A 59 -19.65 -6.56 -61.03
N PHE A 60 -18.71 -5.64 -61.17
CA PHE A 60 -17.46 -5.58 -60.40
C PHE A 60 -17.66 -5.20 -58.92
N GLY A 61 -18.83 -4.60 -58.61
CA GLY A 61 -19.14 -4.03 -57.30
C GLY A 61 -19.33 -5.05 -56.20
N ILE A 62 -19.74 -6.27 -56.48
CA ILE A 62 -20.02 -7.27 -55.40
C ILE A 62 -18.73 -7.73 -54.74
N ALA A 63 -17.69 -8.07 -55.50
CA ALA A 63 -16.42 -8.52 -54.93
C ALA A 63 -15.69 -7.37 -54.18
N VAL A 64 -15.66 -6.17 -54.80
CA VAL A 64 -15.08 -4.95 -54.17
C VAL A 64 -15.87 -4.54 -52.95
N THR A 65 -17.21 -4.66 -52.96
CA THR A 65 -18.06 -4.36 -51.77
C THR A 65 -17.85 -5.37 -50.67
N ILE A 66 -17.69 -6.65 -50.97
CA ILE A 66 -17.40 -7.69 -49.95
C ILE A 66 -16.02 -7.45 -49.35
N VAL A 67 -14.99 -7.23 -50.18
CA VAL A 67 -13.62 -6.97 -49.71
C VAL A 67 -13.55 -5.68 -48.87
N SER A 68 -14.19 -4.59 -49.32
CA SER A 68 -14.21 -3.35 -48.52
C SER A 68 -14.98 -3.48 -47.22
N ARG A 69 -16.08 -4.25 -47.18
CA ARG A 69 -16.79 -4.56 -45.91
C ARG A 69 -15.96 -5.39 -44.98
N ILE A 70 -15.25 -6.40 -45.47
CA ILE A 70 -14.33 -7.23 -44.65
C ILE A 70 -13.20 -6.37 -44.10
N LEU A 71 -12.56 -5.54 -44.96
CA LEU A 71 -11.49 -4.63 -44.52
C LEU A 71 -11.99 -3.60 -43.49
N PHE A 72 -13.19 -3.05 -43.70
CA PHE A 72 -13.81 -2.11 -42.76
C PHE A 72 -14.15 -2.79 -41.46
N ALA A 73 -14.74 -4.01 -41.50
CA ALA A 73 -15.04 -4.79 -40.32
C ALA A 73 -13.76 -5.17 -39.55
N MET A 74 -12.69 -5.59 -40.23
CA MET A 74 -11.40 -5.87 -39.64
C MET A 74 -10.79 -4.61 -38.99
N MET A 75 -10.82 -3.48 -39.69
CA MET A 75 -10.31 -2.21 -39.17
C MET A 75 -11.12 -1.75 -37.94
N PHE A 76 -12.45 -1.85 -38.02
CA PHE A 76 -13.33 -1.53 -36.92
C PHE A 76 -13.07 -2.44 -35.71
N MET A 77 -12.89 -3.75 -35.93
CA MET A 77 -12.51 -4.72 -34.91
C MET A 77 -11.16 -4.35 -34.26
N VAL A 78 -10.14 -4.05 -35.05
CA VAL A 78 -8.82 -3.65 -34.53
C VAL A 78 -8.91 -2.37 -33.70
N VAL A 79 -9.66 -1.37 -34.14
CA VAL A 79 -9.87 -0.12 -33.40
C VAL A 79 -10.64 -0.39 -32.11
N GLN A 80 -11.71 -1.18 -32.18
CA GLN A 80 -12.54 -1.49 -31.01
C GLN A 80 -11.78 -2.34 -29.99
N PHE A 81 -11.10 -3.40 -30.43
CA PHE A 81 -10.26 -4.22 -29.53
C PHE A 81 -9.05 -3.46 -29.05
N GLY A 82 -8.43 -2.62 -29.87
CA GLY A 82 -7.32 -1.76 -29.45
C GLY A 82 -7.73 -0.75 -28.40
N ALA A 83 -8.88 -0.11 -28.54
CA ALA A 83 -9.44 0.82 -27.57
C ALA A 83 -9.82 0.11 -26.27
N LEU A 84 -10.48 -1.05 -26.37
CA LEU A 84 -10.83 -1.88 -25.21
C LEU A 84 -9.56 -2.34 -24.46
N PHE A 85 -8.57 -2.83 -25.18
CA PHE A 85 -7.29 -3.29 -24.64
C PHE A 85 -6.52 -2.13 -23.97
N TRP A 86 -6.50 -0.95 -24.60
CA TRP A 86 -5.90 0.26 -24.00
C TRP A 86 -6.62 0.70 -22.72
N PHE A 87 -7.96 0.64 -22.70
CA PHE A 87 -8.75 0.97 -21.51
C PHE A 87 -8.51 0.01 -20.35
N ILE A 88 -8.49 -1.30 -20.64
CA ILE A 88 -8.28 -2.34 -19.63
C ILE A 88 -6.83 -2.38 -19.12
N SER A 89 -5.88 -1.93 -19.95
CA SER A 89 -4.44 -1.91 -19.60
C SER A 89 -4.05 -0.78 -18.65
N ARG A 90 -4.96 0.14 -18.29
CA ARG A 90 -4.65 1.23 -17.37
C ARG A 90 -4.29 0.68 -16.00
N VAL A 91 -3.15 1.12 -15.47
CA VAL A 91 -2.69 0.83 -14.11
C VAL A 91 -3.29 1.89 -13.18
N LYS A 92 -3.86 1.45 -12.07
CA LYS A 92 -4.23 2.39 -10.99
C LYS A 92 -2.93 2.85 -10.34
N THR A 93 -2.63 4.13 -10.44
CA THR A 93 -1.45 4.72 -9.82
C THR A 93 -1.88 5.76 -8.80
N THR A 94 -1.26 5.75 -7.64
CA THR A 94 -1.32 6.86 -6.70
C THR A 94 -0.27 7.88 -7.13
N GLU A 95 -0.67 9.09 -7.40
CA GLU A 95 0.19 10.16 -7.90
C GLU A 95 0.21 11.30 -6.90
N ILE A 96 1.39 11.71 -6.49
CA ILE A 96 1.59 12.91 -5.66
C ILE A 96 2.62 13.75 -6.39
N MET A 97 2.21 14.95 -6.76
CA MET A 97 3.06 15.92 -7.44
C MET A 97 3.68 16.89 -6.43
N PRO A 98 4.82 17.50 -6.78
CA PRO A 98 5.40 18.56 -5.96
C PRO A 98 4.41 19.72 -5.77
N GLY A 99 4.14 20.06 -4.51
CA GLY A 99 3.20 21.14 -4.17
C GLY A 99 1.74 20.72 -4.02
N ASP A 100 1.43 19.42 -4.12
CA ASP A 100 0.08 18.93 -3.78
C ASP A 100 -0.21 19.13 -2.29
N GLU A 101 -1.45 19.46 -1.96
CA GLU A 101 -1.93 19.64 -0.58
C GLU A 101 -1.79 18.37 0.27
N TYR A 102 -1.73 17.20 -0.38
CA TYR A 102 -1.54 15.89 0.26
C TYR A 102 -0.08 15.44 0.31
N ALA A 103 0.87 16.32 -0.01
CA ALA A 103 2.29 15.99 0.06
C ALA A 103 2.72 15.89 1.52
N VAL A 104 3.15 14.69 1.91
CA VAL A 104 3.68 14.38 3.24
C VAL A 104 5.17 14.62 3.23
N THR A 105 5.72 15.20 4.31
CA THR A 105 7.15 15.44 4.49
C THR A 105 7.72 14.62 5.64
N PHE A 106 9.03 14.67 5.86
CA PHE A 106 9.65 14.01 7.02
C PHE A 106 9.19 14.59 8.37
N ASP A 107 8.69 15.82 8.40
CA ASP A 107 8.12 16.43 9.61
C ASP A 107 6.82 15.73 10.05
N ASP A 108 6.15 15.08 9.11
CA ASP A 108 4.94 14.30 9.36
C ASP A 108 5.23 12.83 9.74
N TYR A 109 6.50 12.39 9.65
CA TYR A 109 6.90 11.03 9.96
C TYR A 109 7.58 10.97 11.32
N TRP A 110 6.91 10.39 12.31
CA TRP A 110 7.37 10.36 13.69
C TRP A 110 7.91 8.99 14.08
N GLY A 111 8.82 8.99 15.03
CA GLY A 111 9.08 7.81 15.86
C GLY A 111 10.23 6.90 15.46
N GLN A 112 10.98 7.19 14.42
CA GLN A 112 12.16 6.38 14.02
C GLN A 112 13.32 7.28 13.55
N PRO A 113 14.01 7.98 14.47
CA PRO A 113 14.98 9.02 14.11
C PRO A 113 16.17 8.49 13.29
N SER A 114 16.68 7.30 13.59
CA SER A 114 17.79 6.70 12.83
C SER A 114 17.40 6.35 11.40
N LEU A 115 16.18 5.86 11.20
CA LEU A 115 15.62 5.58 9.87
C LEU A 115 15.44 6.88 9.09
N LEU A 116 14.88 7.90 9.73
CA LEU A 116 14.71 9.22 9.12
C LEU A 116 16.05 9.83 8.71
N GLN A 117 17.07 9.79 9.56
CA GLN A 117 18.40 10.28 9.22
C GLN A 117 18.95 9.59 7.97
N MET A 118 18.88 8.27 7.92
CA MET A 118 19.31 7.51 6.75
C MET A 118 18.51 7.90 5.49
N MET A 119 17.20 8.09 5.59
CA MET A 119 16.36 8.51 4.46
C MET A 119 16.67 9.96 4.04
N GLN A 120 17.04 10.85 4.96
CA GLN A 120 17.50 12.20 4.66
C GLN A 120 18.83 12.20 3.90
N GLU A 121 19.75 11.30 4.24
CA GLU A 121 20.99 11.11 3.47
C GLU A 121 20.68 10.74 2.02
N TRP A 122 19.74 9.79 1.80
CA TRP A 122 19.30 9.41 0.45
C TRP A 122 18.63 10.57 -0.29
N THR A 123 17.82 11.38 0.39
CA THR A 123 17.19 12.56 -0.23
C THR A 123 18.22 13.60 -0.64
N THR A 124 19.27 13.78 0.14
CA THR A 124 20.37 14.69 -0.18
C THR A 124 21.12 14.22 -1.42
N LEU A 125 21.35 12.90 -1.56
CA LEU A 125 21.91 12.32 -2.78
C LEU A 125 21.01 12.53 -4.00
N LEU A 126 19.70 12.44 -3.85
CA LEU A 126 18.75 12.72 -4.94
C LEU A 126 18.81 14.18 -5.41
N LYS A 127 18.98 15.12 -4.48
CA LYS A 127 19.11 16.57 -4.77
C LYS A 127 20.48 16.94 -5.33
N GLY A 128 21.54 16.38 -4.74
CA GLY A 128 22.94 16.77 -4.96
C GLY A 128 23.78 15.76 -5.75
N ARG A 129 23.17 14.99 -6.64
CA ARG A 129 23.78 13.87 -7.37
C ARG A 129 25.08 14.21 -8.10
N GLY A 130 25.26 15.46 -8.59
CA GLY A 130 26.43 15.86 -9.34
C GLY A 130 27.74 15.62 -8.58
N LYS A 131 27.82 16.12 -7.36
CA LYS A 131 29.04 15.96 -6.52
C LYS A 131 29.32 14.49 -6.17
N PHE A 132 28.26 13.70 -5.94
CA PHE A 132 28.38 12.26 -5.63
C PHE A 132 28.98 11.49 -6.83
N LEU A 133 28.51 11.80 -8.05
CA LEU A 133 29.04 11.23 -9.30
C LEU A 133 30.47 11.68 -9.58
N GLU A 134 30.83 12.95 -9.31
CA GLU A 134 32.18 13.48 -9.43
C GLU A 134 33.17 12.76 -8.49
N MET A 135 32.71 12.31 -7.33
CA MET A 135 33.49 11.49 -6.39
C MET A 135 33.60 10.02 -6.82
N GLY A 136 32.99 9.61 -7.95
CA GLY A 136 32.98 8.24 -8.44
C GLY A 136 31.89 7.36 -7.82
N GLY A 137 30.89 7.95 -7.13
CA GLY A 137 29.78 7.23 -6.55
C GLY A 137 28.73 6.84 -7.61
N GLU A 138 28.13 5.66 -7.47
CA GLU A 138 27.00 5.21 -8.28
C GLU A 138 25.71 5.30 -7.46
N PRO A 139 24.75 6.16 -7.84
CA PRO A 139 23.48 6.25 -7.13
C PRO A 139 22.68 4.93 -7.30
N PRO A 140 22.11 4.40 -6.22
CA PRO A 140 21.37 3.14 -6.29
C PRO A 140 20.11 3.31 -7.12
N HIS A 141 19.83 2.34 -7.97
CA HIS A 141 18.61 2.32 -8.78
C HIS A 141 17.35 2.03 -7.96
N GLY A 142 17.50 1.37 -6.81
CA GLY A 142 16.36 1.08 -5.96
C GLY A 142 16.70 0.63 -4.55
N MET A 143 15.68 0.65 -3.69
CA MET A 143 15.70 0.15 -2.32
C MET A 143 14.46 -0.67 -2.03
N LEU A 144 14.56 -1.58 -1.08
CA LEU A 144 13.49 -2.44 -0.61
C LEU A 144 13.18 -2.11 0.85
N LEU A 145 11.97 -1.66 1.12
CA LEU A 145 11.44 -1.49 2.47
C LEU A 145 10.78 -2.79 2.92
N THR A 146 11.27 -3.37 4.01
CA THR A 146 10.73 -4.59 4.60
C THR A 146 10.18 -4.29 5.99
N GLY A 147 9.28 -5.12 6.51
CA GLY A 147 8.75 -4.98 7.86
C GLY A 147 7.29 -5.40 7.95
N ALA A 148 6.77 -5.46 9.17
CA ALA A 148 5.38 -5.82 9.43
C ALA A 148 4.37 -4.89 8.73
N PRO A 149 3.13 -5.33 8.48
CA PRO A 149 2.08 -4.44 7.99
C PRO A 149 1.84 -3.30 8.99
N GLY A 150 1.48 -2.12 8.49
CA GLY A 150 1.17 -0.97 9.36
C GLY A 150 2.38 -0.20 9.90
N THR A 151 3.64 -0.60 9.64
CA THR A 151 4.85 0.09 10.12
C THR A 151 5.16 1.41 9.40
N GLY A 152 4.39 1.78 8.37
CA GLY A 152 4.54 3.08 7.70
C GLY A 152 5.47 3.08 6.48
N LYS A 153 5.77 1.93 5.85
CA LYS A 153 6.64 1.82 4.66
C LYS A 153 6.20 2.73 3.52
N THR A 154 4.93 2.67 3.14
CA THR A 154 4.35 3.52 2.08
C THR A 154 4.36 5.00 2.46
N TYR A 155 4.13 5.31 3.74
CA TYR A 155 4.15 6.67 4.27
C TYR A 155 5.56 7.27 4.23
N LEU A 156 6.58 6.48 4.60
CA LEU A 156 7.99 6.86 4.53
C LEU A 156 8.42 7.23 3.10
N ALA A 157 8.03 6.41 2.11
CA ALA A 157 8.35 6.67 0.72
C ALA A 157 7.68 7.95 0.19
N LYS A 158 6.44 8.24 0.61
CA LYS A 158 5.75 9.50 0.32
C LYS A 158 6.43 10.69 0.98
N ALA A 159 6.80 10.56 2.26
CA ALA A 159 7.50 11.61 3.01
C ALA A 159 8.86 11.94 2.37
N MET A 160 9.57 10.93 1.88
CA MET A 160 10.80 11.12 1.12
C MET A 160 10.59 11.95 -0.14
N ALA A 161 9.56 11.63 -0.94
CA ALA A 161 9.25 12.38 -2.17
C ALA A 161 8.87 13.83 -1.89
N GLY A 162 7.99 14.06 -0.92
CA GLY A 162 7.55 15.40 -0.53
C GLY A 162 8.68 16.27 0.02
N SER A 163 9.56 15.70 0.84
CA SER A 163 10.72 16.44 1.39
C SER A 163 11.76 16.82 0.33
N VAL A 164 11.88 16.02 -0.73
CA VAL A 164 12.73 16.36 -1.89
C VAL A 164 12.03 17.34 -2.82
N GLY A 165 10.71 17.31 -2.88
CA GLY A 165 9.91 18.07 -3.85
C GLY A 165 9.94 17.42 -5.25
N ILE A 166 9.89 16.09 -5.32
CA ILE A 166 9.87 15.33 -6.58
C ILE A 166 8.59 14.49 -6.69
N PRO A 167 8.16 14.15 -7.92
CA PRO A 167 6.97 13.32 -8.11
C PRO A 167 7.10 11.95 -7.47
N PHE A 168 6.00 11.48 -6.88
CA PHE A 168 5.83 10.13 -6.36
C PHE A 168 4.73 9.42 -7.16
N ILE A 169 5.05 8.26 -7.71
CA ILE A 169 4.08 7.39 -8.37
C ILE A 169 4.08 6.03 -7.68
N GLY A 170 3.01 5.73 -6.99
CA GLY A 170 2.81 4.44 -6.32
C GLY A 170 1.90 3.51 -7.11
N VAL A 171 2.21 2.23 -7.09
CA VAL A 171 1.41 1.14 -7.66
C VAL A 171 1.49 -0.07 -6.73
N THR A 172 0.42 -0.83 -6.62
CA THR A 172 0.44 -2.12 -5.93
C THR A 172 0.87 -3.21 -6.90
N GLY A 173 1.68 -4.15 -6.45
CA GLY A 173 2.15 -5.24 -7.30
C GLY A 173 1.00 -6.02 -7.95
N SER A 174 -0.12 -6.21 -7.25
CA SER A 174 -1.33 -6.84 -7.79
C SER A 174 -1.93 -6.11 -8.99
N ASP A 175 -1.75 -4.79 -9.12
CA ASP A 175 -2.27 -4.00 -10.23
C ASP A 175 -1.58 -4.32 -11.57
N PHE A 176 -0.38 -4.89 -11.52
CA PHE A 176 0.28 -5.38 -12.73
C PHE A 176 -0.33 -6.66 -13.27
N ARG A 177 -1.08 -7.43 -12.47
CA ARG A 177 -1.73 -8.63 -12.95
C ARG A 177 -2.73 -8.29 -14.05
N GLY A 178 -2.62 -8.92 -15.19
CA GLY A 178 -3.50 -8.76 -16.33
C GLY A 178 -4.43 -9.97 -16.50
N MET A 179 -5.64 -9.74 -16.99
CA MET A 179 -6.59 -10.81 -17.33
C MET A 179 -6.19 -11.52 -18.63
N PHE A 180 -5.49 -10.83 -19.52
CA PHE A 180 -5.09 -11.35 -20.83
C PHE A 180 -3.57 -11.48 -20.94
N PHE A 181 -3.11 -12.41 -21.77
CA PHE A 181 -1.69 -12.64 -22.02
C PHE A 181 -0.98 -11.36 -22.46
N GLY A 182 0.14 -11.04 -21.81
CA GLY A 182 0.98 -9.88 -22.14
C GLY A 182 0.49 -8.53 -21.60
N MET A 183 -0.68 -8.47 -20.95
CA MET A 183 -1.16 -7.23 -20.32
C MET A 183 -0.32 -6.81 -19.12
N ASP A 184 0.18 -7.79 -18.37
CA ASP A 184 1.08 -7.61 -17.25
C ASP A 184 2.36 -6.88 -17.65
N VAL A 185 2.99 -7.33 -18.75
CA VAL A 185 4.18 -6.69 -19.34
C VAL A 185 3.87 -5.26 -19.78
N MET A 186 2.73 -5.07 -20.44
CA MET A 186 2.33 -3.75 -20.93
C MET A 186 2.04 -2.76 -19.80
N LYS A 187 1.41 -3.22 -18.72
CA LYS A 187 1.17 -2.41 -17.52
C LYS A 187 2.48 -1.93 -16.89
N VAL A 188 3.47 -2.83 -16.75
CA VAL A 188 4.82 -2.45 -16.27
C VAL A 188 5.45 -1.41 -17.20
N MET A 189 5.37 -1.61 -18.53
CA MET A 189 5.90 -0.64 -19.50
C MET A 189 5.24 0.73 -19.38
N MET A 190 3.92 0.79 -19.20
CA MET A 190 3.17 2.04 -19.05
C MET A 190 3.58 2.76 -17.74
N PHE A 191 3.68 2.04 -16.65
CA PHE A 191 4.14 2.56 -15.36
C PHE A 191 5.55 3.15 -15.49
N CYS A 192 6.51 2.37 -16.00
CA CYS A 192 7.89 2.83 -16.19
C CYS A 192 8.01 3.96 -17.21
N GLY A 193 7.18 3.94 -18.26
CA GLY A 193 7.09 5.04 -19.24
C GLY A 193 6.65 6.36 -18.59
N LYS A 194 5.71 6.30 -17.67
CA LYS A 194 5.25 7.46 -16.89
C LYS A 194 6.36 7.99 -15.96
N LEU A 195 7.05 7.10 -15.25
CA LEU A 195 8.19 7.47 -14.40
C LEU A 195 9.29 8.17 -15.21
N ARG A 196 9.66 7.63 -16.40
CA ARG A 196 10.64 8.27 -17.30
C ARG A 196 10.20 9.67 -17.74
N LYS A 197 8.91 9.84 -18.05
CA LYS A 197 8.38 11.15 -18.44
C LYS A 197 8.54 12.16 -17.30
N LEU A 198 8.12 11.82 -16.09
CA LEU A 198 8.20 12.69 -14.94
C LEU A 198 9.65 12.95 -14.49
N ALA A 199 10.50 11.93 -14.54
CA ALA A 199 11.92 12.10 -14.23
C ALA A 199 12.61 13.09 -15.21
N ARG A 200 12.22 13.12 -16.49
CA ARG A 200 12.70 14.12 -17.47
C ARG A 200 12.19 15.53 -17.17
N GLU A 201 10.96 15.64 -16.70
CA GLU A 201 10.30 16.91 -16.43
C GLU A 201 10.80 17.55 -15.12
N TYR A 202 10.91 16.75 -14.06
CA TYR A 202 11.29 17.22 -12.72
C TYR A 202 12.74 16.92 -12.32
N GLY A 203 13.53 16.30 -13.20
CA GLY A 203 14.92 15.89 -12.93
C GLY A 203 15.03 14.54 -12.21
N SER A 204 14.11 14.22 -11.32
CA SER A 204 14.02 12.94 -10.62
C SER A 204 12.56 12.60 -10.28
N CYS A 205 12.31 11.30 -9.99
CA CYS A 205 10.99 10.77 -9.63
C CYS A 205 11.17 9.54 -8.75
N ILE A 206 10.23 9.30 -7.83
CA ILE A 206 10.15 8.05 -7.07
C ILE A 206 9.07 7.15 -7.68
N GLY A 207 9.46 5.93 -8.02
CA GLY A 207 8.56 4.83 -8.41
C GLY A 207 8.38 3.86 -7.25
N PHE A 208 7.21 3.86 -6.64
CA PHE A 208 6.91 3.03 -5.47
C PHE A 208 6.10 1.80 -5.87
N LEU A 209 6.55 0.63 -5.41
CA LEU A 209 5.98 -0.69 -5.69
C LEU A 209 5.53 -1.30 -4.36
N ASP A 210 4.25 -1.12 -4.02
CA ASP A 210 3.69 -1.72 -2.81
C ASP A 210 3.38 -3.20 -3.03
N GLU A 211 3.50 -4.01 -1.97
CA GLU A 211 3.25 -5.45 -2.03
C GLU A 211 3.97 -6.12 -3.22
N ILE A 212 5.26 -5.79 -3.38
CA ILE A 212 6.03 -6.26 -4.54
C ILE A 212 6.13 -7.80 -4.61
N ASP A 213 5.93 -8.49 -3.50
CA ASP A 213 5.84 -9.95 -3.42
C ASP A 213 4.73 -10.53 -4.30
N SER A 214 3.67 -9.79 -4.56
CA SER A 214 2.58 -10.23 -5.44
C SER A 214 3.02 -10.43 -6.91
N VAL A 215 4.09 -9.75 -7.35
CA VAL A 215 4.70 -9.86 -8.69
C VAL A 215 6.05 -10.52 -8.62
N GLY A 216 6.79 -10.28 -7.55
CA GLY A 216 8.17 -10.66 -7.34
C GLY A 216 8.38 -12.01 -6.66
N ALA A 217 7.35 -12.83 -6.46
CA ALA A 217 7.50 -14.14 -5.83
C ALA A 217 8.41 -15.08 -6.64
N ALA A 218 9.25 -15.82 -5.93
CA ALA A 218 10.15 -16.81 -6.51
C ALA A 218 9.37 -17.90 -7.25
N ARG A 219 9.89 -18.34 -8.39
CA ARG A 219 9.24 -19.29 -9.34
C ARG A 219 9.04 -20.73 -8.84
N GLY A 220 9.29 -21.00 -7.56
CA GLY A 220 9.24 -22.34 -6.98
C GLY A 220 8.25 -22.56 -5.84
N GLY A 221 7.53 -21.52 -5.38
CA GLY A 221 6.69 -21.58 -4.18
C GLY A 221 5.19 -21.84 -4.39
N GLY A 222 4.75 -22.13 -5.59
CA GLY A 222 3.33 -22.36 -5.92
C GLY A 222 3.02 -23.85 -5.97
N GLN A 223 2.46 -24.37 -4.88
CA GLN A 223 1.65 -25.60 -4.76
C GLN A 223 1.57 -26.52 -5.99
N GLN A 224 2.33 -27.60 -5.91
CA GLN A 224 2.15 -28.81 -6.68
C GLN A 224 0.82 -29.45 -6.25
N GLY A 225 -0.23 -29.18 -7.00
CA GLY A 225 -1.53 -29.78 -6.72
C GLY A 225 -2.55 -29.49 -7.80
N GLY A 226 -2.71 -30.40 -8.77
CA GLY A 226 -3.91 -30.43 -9.62
C GLY A 226 -3.69 -30.32 -11.12
N MET A 227 -3.40 -31.48 -11.73
CA MET A 227 -4.00 -32.03 -12.94
C MET A 227 -4.51 -31.06 -14.02
N GLY A 228 -3.81 -31.01 -15.13
CA GLY A 228 -4.38 -30.54 -16.39
C GLY A 228 -3.39 -29.86 -17.32
N MET A 229 -3.29 -30.37 -18.55
CA MET A 229 -2.49 -29.86 -19.67
C MET A 229 -2.75 -28.35 -19.97
N MET A 230 -3.84 -27.80 -19.42
CA MET A 230 -4.22 -26.38 -19.49
C MET A 230 -3.56 -25.53 -18.40
N GLY A 231 -3.15 -26.12 -17.26
CA GLY A 231 -2.46 -25.44 -16.16
C GLY A 231 -1.02 -25.02 -16.49
N GLY A 232 -0.34 -25.77 -17.36
CA GLY A 232 1.01 -25.46 -17.80
C GLY A 232 1.10 -24.20 -18.69
N MET A 233 0.05 -23.91 -19.43
CA MET A 233 -0.02 -22.71 -20.28
C MET A 233 -0.42 -21.46 -19.49
N MET A 234 -1.18 -21.61 -18.40
CA MET A 234 -1.56 -20.52 -17.48
C MET A 234 -0.53 -20.28 -16.36
N GLY A 235 0.21 -21.31 -15.95
CA GLY A 235 1.21 -21.21 -14.87
C GLY A 235 2.43 -20.33 -15.19
N ASN A 236 2.65 -19.98 -16.46
CA ASN A 236 3.75 -19.11 -16.87
C ASN A 236 3.35 -17.63 -17.01
N MET A 237 2.12 -17.25 -16.62
CA MET A 237 1.61 -15.89 -16.78
C MET A 237 2.21 -14.89 -15.79
N GLY A 238 2.72 -15.31 -14.63
CA GLY A 238 3.29 -14.40 -13.62
C GLY A 238 4.74 -13.95 -13.87
N GLY A 239 5.48 -14.67 -14.73
CA GLY A 239 6.89 -14.37 -14.99
C GLY A 239 7.16 -13.19 -15.92
N GLY A 240 6.18 -12.76 -16.70
CA GLY A 240 6.32 -11.69 -17.69
C GLY A 240 6.50 -10.32 -17.04
N ALA A 241 5.65 -9.98 -16.09
CA ALA A 241 5.72 -8.72 -15.35
C ALA A 241 7.03 -8.57 -14.59
N LEU A 242 7.44 -9.61 -13.85
CA LEU A 242 8.69 -9.61 -13.09
C LEU A 242 9.89 -9.41 -14.02
N ASN A 243 10.02 -10.21 -15.07
CA ASN A 243 11.14 -10.09 -16.01
C ASN A 243 11.18 -8.71 -16.67
N ARG A 244 10.01 -8.16 -17.01
CA ARG A 244 9.93 -6.82 -17.56
C ARG A 244 10.33 -5.76 -16.55
N LEU A 245 9.87 -5.88 -15.30
CA LEU A 245 10.23 -4.97 -14.22
C LEU A 245 11.75 -4.98 -13.96
N LEU A 246 12.36 -6.17 -13.88
CA LEU A 246 13.81 -6.32 -13.74
C LEU A 246 14.55 -5.63 -14.89
N SER A 247 14.13 -5.88 -16.14
CA SER A 247 14.72 -5.25 -17.31
C SER A 247 14.55 -3.72 -17.33
N GLU A 248 13.42 -3.23 -16.80
CA GLU A 248 13.17 -1.79 -16.69
C GLU A 248 14.05 -1.15 -15.63
N ILE A 249 14.20 -1.78 -14.46
CA ILE A 249 15.07 -1.27 -13.38
C ILE A 249 16.53 -1.23 -13.85
N ASP A 250 17.01 -2.32 -14.48
CA ASP A 250 18.38 -2.37 -15.03
C ASP A 250 18.60 -1.34 -16.14
N GLY A 251 17.58 -1.06 -16.93
CA GLY A 251 17.66 -0.15 -18.08
C GLY A 251 17.37 1.33 -17.78
N PHE A 252 17.15 1.70 -16.52
CA PHE A 252 16.79 3.09 -16.18
C PHE A 252 17.97 4.07 -16.22
N GLY A 253 19.15 3.73 -16.50
CA GLY A 253 20.28 4.63 -16.79
C GLY A 253 20.56 4.78 -18.28
N ASP A 254 19.96 3.91 -19.11
CA ASP A 254 20.26 3.82 -20.51
C ASP A 254 19.20 4.44 -21.41
N TYR A 255 19.67 5.01 -22.54
CA TYR A 255 18.79 5.47 -23.60
C TYR A 255 18.05 4.29 -24.25
N SER A 256 16.72 4.33 -24.26
CA SER A 256 15.92 3.38 -25.03
C SER A 256 16.22 3.48 -26.55
N GLY A 257 15.78 2.52 -27.35
CA GLY A 257 15.97 2.58 -28.79
C GLY A 257 15.41 3.87 -29.43
N MET A 258 14.25 4.33 -28.97
CA MET A 258 13.66 5.60 -29.39
C MET A 258 14.43 6.81 -28.89
N ASP A 259 14.96 6.79 -27.67
CA ASP A 259 15.77 7.86 -27.12
C ASP A 259 17.12 7.97 -27.86
N LYS A 260 17.71 6.84 -28.26
CA LYS A 260 18.92 6.80 -29.10
C LYS A 260 18.67 7.42 -30.47
N ALA A 261 17.52 7.11 -31.10
CA ALA A 261 17.13 7.72 -32.37
C ALA A 261 16.89 9.23 -32.20
N HIS A 262 16.18 9.63 -31.15
CA HIS A 262 15.92 11.04 -30.85
C HIS A 262 17.23 11.80 -30.55
N ASN A 263 18.15 11.23 -29.80
CA ASN A 263 19.44 11.85 -29.52
C ASN A 263 20.32 11.97 -30.78
N ARG A 264 20.21 11.02 -31.72
CA ARG A 264 20.88 11.14 -33.03
C ARG A 264 20.35 12.34 -33.81
N THR A 265 19.04 12.57 -33.80
CA THR A 265 18.39 13.74 -34.44
C THR A 265 18.78 15.03 -33.72
N ARG A 266 18.78 15.05 -32.39
CA ARG A 266 19.21 16.22 -31.59
C ARG A 266 20.67 16.57 -31.84
N LYS A 267 21.56 15.57 -31.89
CA LYS A 267 22.97 15.76 -32.21
C LYS A 267 23.15 16.37 -33.62
N TRP A 268 22.35 15.91 -34.59
CA TRP A 268 22.38 16.49 -35.95
C TRP A 268 21.90 17.95 -35.97
N LEU A 269 20.97 18.33 -35.06
CA LEU A 269 20.47 19.69 -34.90
C LEU A 269 21.33 20.55 -33.96
N GLY A 270 22.48 20.06 -33.46
CA GLY A 270 23.34 20.78 -32.51
C GLY A 270 22.74 20.96 -31.11
N LEU A 271 21.70 20.21 -30.77
CA LEU A 271 21.05 20.29 -29.47
C LEU A 271 21.71 19.33 -28.45
N PRO A 272 21.75 19.69 -27.15
CA PRO A 272 22.27 18.80 -26.12
C PRO A 272 21.47 17.51 -26.06
N PRO A 273 22.07 16.38 -25.59
CA PRO A 273 21.38 15.12 -25.46
C PRO A 273 20.19 15.24 -24.48
N LEU A 274 19.22 14.33 -24.61
CA LEU A 274 18.08 14.25 -23.70
C LEU A 274 18.58 14.02 -22.28
N ASN A 275 18.10 14.81 -21.35
CA ASN A 275 18.23 14.47 -19.94
C ASN A 275 17.28 13.31 -19.64
N LEU A 276 17.80 12.18 -19.18
CA LEU A 276 16.98 11.01 -18.84
C LEU A 276 16.25 11.20 -17.52
N GLY A 277 16.71 12.14 -16.68
CA GLY A 277 16.27 12.24 -15.31
C GLY A 277 16.78 11.04 -14.47
N TYR A 278 16.33 10.95 -13.25
CA TYR A 278 16.67 9.84 -12.37
C TYR A 278 15.39 9.26 -11.75
N VAL A 279 15.29 7.94 -11.74
CA VAL A 279 14.16 7.25 -11.08
C VAL A 279 14.73 6.40 -9.96
N LEU A 280 14.26 6.63 -8.75
CA LEU A 280 14.50 5.77 -7.62
C LEU A 280 13.31 4.82 -7.47
N PHE A 281 13.56 3.53 -7.61
CA PHE A 281 12.55 2.51 -7.32
C PHE A 281 12.57 2.18 -5.83
N ILE A 282 11.40 2.20 -5.19
CA ILE A 282 11.23 1.77 -3.81
C ILE A 282 10.22 0.64 -3.81
N GLY A 283 10.67 -0.58 -3.53
CA GLY A 283 9.80 -1.72 -3.28
C GLY A 283 9.39 -1.78 -1.81
N ALA A 284 8.17 -2.20 -1.51
CA ALA A 284 7.73 -2.50 -0.16
C ALA A 284 7.13 -3.92 -0.09
N THR A 285 7.47 -4.65 0.96
CA THR A 285 6.91 -5.98 1.22
C THR A 285 6.86 -6.28 2.72
N ASN A 286 5.89 -7.10 3.10
CA ASN A 286 5.82 -7.70 4.44
C ASN A 286 6.45 -9.10 4.47
N ARG A 287 6.81 -9.65 3.30
CA ARG A 287 7.28 -11.03 3.14
C ARG A 287 8.53 -11.09 2.27
N PRO A 288 9.67 -10.58 2.76
CA PRO A 288 10.91 -10.54 1.98
C PRO A 288 11.40 -11.93 1.58
N GLU A 289 11.07 -12.97 2.36
CA GLU A 289 11.47 -14.35 2.14
C GLU A 289 10.89 -15.01 0.87
N VAL A 290 9.77 -14.48 0.35
CA VAL A 290 9.14 -15.02 -0.86
C VAL A 290 9.63 -14.36 -2.14
N LEU A 291 10.42 -13.28 -2.04
CA LEU A 291 10.91 -12.54 -3.20
C LEU A 291 11.93 -13.33 -4.01
N ASP A 292 11.85 -13.17 -5.34
CA ASP A 292 12.89 -13.66 -6.24
C ASP A 292 14.21 -12.95 -5.96
N SER A 293 15.28 -13.73 -5.75
CA SER A 293 16.62 -13.22 -5.45
C SER A 293 17.14 -12.23 -6.51
N ALA A 294 16.61 -12.31 -7.74
CA ALA A 294 16.98 -11.38 -8.80
C ALA A 294 16.54 -9.94 -8.53
N LEU A 295 15.47 -9.72 -7.75
CA LEU A 295 15.02 -8.37 -7.37
C LEU A 295 15.96 -7.70 -6.38
N VAL A 296 16.48 -8.45 -5.43
CA VAL A 296 17.30 -7.93 -4.31
C VAL A 296 18.81 -7.89 -4.60
N ARG A 297 19.19 -8.12 -5.86
CA ARG A 297 20.60 -8.02 -6.27
C ARG A 297 21.07 -6.55 -6.27
N PRO A 298 22.38 -6.31 -6.01
CA PRO A 298 23.00 -5.00 -6.24
C PRO A 298 22.70 -4.47 -7.65
N GLY A 299 22.43 -3.18 -7.75
CA GLY A 299 21.99 -2.53 -9.00
C GLY A 299 20.48 -2.50 -9.19
N ARG A 300 19.69 -3.25 -8.40
CA ARG A 300 18.23 -3.26 -8.41
C ARG A 300 17.69 -2.77 -7.07
N LEU A 301 16.82 -3.55 -6.39
CA LEU A 301 16.35 -3.25 -5.04
C LEU A 301 17.33 -3.78 -3.97
N GLY A 302 18.65 -3.70 -4.26
CA GLY A 302 19.68 -4.32 -3.43
C GLY A 302 19.93 -3.66 -2.08
N LYS A 303 19.38 -2.44 -1.85
CA LYS A 303 19.43 -1.79 -0.54
C LYS A 303 18.18 -2.16 0.26
N ILE A 304 18.32 -3.10 1.18
CA ILE A 304 17.24 -3.54 2.06
C ILE A 304 17.23 -2.69 3.32
N ILE A 305 16.07 -2.13 3.65
CA ILE A 305 15.84 -1.29 4.82
C ILE A 305 14.64 -1.85 5.57
N THR A 306 14.86 -2.27 6.82
CA THR A 306 13.79 -2.77 7.67
C THR A 306 13.12 -1.61 8.39
N VAL A 307 11.80 -1.57 8.30
CA VAL A 307 10.94 -0.61 9.00
C VAL A 307 10.19 -1.36 10.08
N ASP A 308 10.77 -1.35 11.27
CA ASP A 308 10.25 -2.04 12.44
C ASP A 308 9.15 -1.25 13.16
N ALA A 309 8.48 -1.90 14.12
CA ALA A 309 7.62 -1.19 15.05
C ALA A 309 8.45 -0.19 15.88
N PRO A 310 7.86 0.96 16.26
CA PRO A 310 8.57 2.00 16.98
C PRO A 310 8.94 1.53 18.40
N ASP A 311 10.10 1.96 18.89
CA ASP A 311 10.52 1.83 20.28
C ASP A 311 9.69 2.73 21.20
N LYS A 312 9.94 2.69 22.50
CA LYS A 312 9.22 3.50 23.51
C LYS A 312 9.24 4.99 23.17
N SER A 313 10.39 5.51 22.74
CA SER A 313 10.54 6.93 22.39
C SER A 313 9.78 7.27 21.10
N GLY A 314 9.81 6.38 20.13
CA GLY A 314 9.10 6.50 18.88
C GLY A 314 7.60 6.43 19.05
N ARG A 315 7.11 5.49 19.88
CA ARG A 315 5.67 5.43 20.23
C ARG A 315 5.19 6.72 20.85
N ARG A 316 5.98 7.29 21.78
CA ARG A 316 5.66 8.59 22.40
C ARG A 316 5.49 9.69 21.36
N ALA A 317 6.44 9.82 20.43
CA ALA A 317 6.38 10.83 19.39
C ALA A 317 5.17 10.65 18.47
N ILE A 318 4.84 9.40 18.12
CA ILE A 318 3.67 9.07 17.28
C ILE A 318 2.37 9.39 18.01
N ILE A 319 2.23 9.00 19.28
CA ILE A 319 1.05 9.26 20.10
C ILE A 319 0.84 10.77 20.23
N GLN A 320 1.88 11.51 20.60
CA GLN A 320 1.83 12.97 20.71
C GLN A 320 1.39 13.59 19.41
N GLY A 321 2.02 13.23 18.28
CA GLY A 321 1.70 13.80 16.97
C GLY A 321 0.26 13.49 16.52
N TYR A 322 -0.35 12.38 16.95
CA TYR A 322 -1.76 12.12 16.69
C TYR A 322 -2.69 12.84 17.68
N LEU A 323 -2.32 12.93 18.94
CA LEU A 323 -3.09 13.70 19.92
C LEU A 323 -3.17 15.18 19.55
N ASP A 324 -2.08 15.77 19.04
CA ASP A 324 -2.05 17.15 18.57
C ASP A 324 -3.03 17.43 17.41
N LYS A 325 -3.53 16.38 16.74
CA LYS A 325 -4.50 16.49 15.62
C LYS A 325 -5.96 16.42 16.07
N ILE A 326 -6.22 16.04 17.32
CA ILE A 326 -7.58 15.90 17.85
C ILE A 326 -7.78 16.81 19.07
N GLN A 327 -9.03 17.14 19.36
CA GLN A 327 -9.37 17.85 20.59
C GLN A 327 -9.48 16.83 21.73
N HIS A 328 -8.53 16.86 22.64
CA HIS A 328 -8.49 15.99 23.81
C HIS A 328 -8.45 16.78 25.11
N ASP A 329 -8.78 16.15 26.22
CA ASP A 329 -8.68 16.72 27.56
C ASP A 329 -7.23 16.64 28.07
N GLU A 330 -6.93 17.47 29.10
CA GLU A 330 -5.61 17.50 29.76
C GLU A 330 -5.34 16.26 30.62
N ASP A 331 -6.34 15.42 30.89
CA ASP A 331 -6.24 14.18 31.65
C ASP A 331 -5.52 13.05 30.91
N VAL A 332 -5.26 13.21 29.61
CA VAL A 332 -4.63 12.18 28.79
C VAL A 332 -3.18 11.96 29.22
N ASN A 333 -2.94 10.82 29.85
CA ASN A 333 -1.60 10.42 30.29
C ASN A 333 -0.88 9.64 29.17
N ILE A 334 0.04 10.32 28.49
CA ILE A 334 0.81 9.75 27.37
C ILE A 334 1.70 8.60 27.84
N ASP A 335 2.25 8.65 29.05
CA ASP A 335 3.14 7.59 29.56
C ASP A 335 2.42 6.25 29.68
N ILE A 336 1.18 6.28 30.17
CA ILE A 336 0.33 5.09 30.25
C ILE A 336 0.02 4.55 28.86
N LEU A 337 -0.30 5.44 27.90
CA LEU A 337 -0.59 5.04 26.52
C LEU A 337 0.64 4.41 25.82
N VAL A 338 1.83 4.97 26.07
CA VAL A 338 3.10 4.43 25.52
C VAL A 338 3.38 3.02 26.06
N GLU A 339 3.08 2.77 27.33
CA GLU A 339 3.20 1.44 27.92
C GLU A 339 2.14 0.49 27.39
N ASN A 340 0.88 0.94 27.29
CA ASN A 340 -0.23 0.12 26.79
C ASN A 340 -0.08 -0.25 25.30
N LEU A 341 0.65 0.52 24.51
CA LEU A 341 0.87 0.33 23.08
C LEU A 341 2.22 -0.32 22.76
N MET A 342 2.81 -1.06 23.67
CA MET A 342 4.06 -1.77 23.42
C MET A 342 3.90 -2.76 22.27
N GLY A 343 4.81 -2.71 21.29
CA GLY A 343 4.76 -3.53 20.09
C GLY A 343 3.76 -3.07 19.03
N ALA A 344 2.93 -2.07 19.31
CA ALA A 344 1.95 -1.56 18.36
C ALA A 344 2.63 -0.84 17.20
N THR A 345 2.07 -1.04 16.00
CA THR A 345 2.48 -0.36 14.77
C THR A 345 1.93 1.08 14.72
N PRO A 346 2.55 1.98 13.96
CA PRO A 346 2.01 3.34 13.75
C PRO A 346 0.57 3.38 13.23
N ALA A 347 0.16 2.38 12.45
CA ALA A 347 -1.21 2.28 11.96
C ALA A 347 -2.20 1.97 13.09
N GLU A 348 -1.86 0.99 13.94
CA GLU A 348 -2.68 0.63 15.11
C GLU A 348 -2.79 1.81 16.10
N ILE A 349 -1.68 2.52 16.34
CA ILE A 349 -1.68 3.72 17.19
C ILE A 349 -2.60 4.78 16.61
N LYS A 350 -2.53 5.03 15.31
CA LYS A 350 -3.38 5.99 14.61
C LYS A 350 -4.85 5.63 14.72
N ASP A 351 -5.19 4.39 14.40
CA ASP A 351 -6.60 3.96 14.36
C ASP A 351 -7.21 3.99 15.77
N GLY A 352 -6.48 3.54 16.79
CA GLY A 352 -6.94 3.61 18.18
C GLY A 352 -7.16 5.03 18.70
N ILE A 353 -6.22 5.95 18.40
CA ILE A 353 -6.28 7.33 18.90
C ILE A 353 -7.22 8.21 18.06
N ILE A 354 -7.14 8.14 16.72
CA ILE A 354 -7.88 9.05 15.85
C ILE A 354 -9.29 8.51 15.53
N THR A 355 -9.39 7.21 15.20
CA THR A 355 -10.65 6.66 14.69
C THR A 355 -11.54 6.19 15.82
N ASP A 356 -11.04 5.30 16.65
CA ASP A 356 -11.87 4.62 17.66
C ASP A 356 -12.13 5.51 18.87
N SER A 357 -11.14 6.22 19.39
CA SER A 357 -11.35 7.09 20.55
C SER A 357 -12.27 8.27 20.25
N VAL A 358 -12.12 8.91 19.09
CA VAL A 358 -13.00 10.01 18.67
C VAL A 358 -14.42 9.50 18.43
N ARG A 359 -14.58 8.31 17.85
CA ARG A 359 -15.88 7.65 17.68
C ARG A 359 -16.54 7.40 19.01
N ILE A 360 -15.82 6.85 19.99
CA ILE A 360 -16.33 6.55 21.33
C ILE A 360 -16.75 7.85 22.03
N ALA A 361 -15.87 8.85 22.07
CA ALA A 361 -16.15 10.15 22.67
C ALA A 361 -17.42 10.79 22.07
N TYR A 362 -17.55 10.73 20.72
CA TYR A 362 -18.73 11.27 20.03
C TYR A 362 -20.02 10.57 20.45
N PHE A 363 -20.03 9.24 20.53
CA PHE A 363 -21.24 8.49 20.92
C PHE A 363 -21.56 8.60 22.41
N LEU A 364 -20.56 8.88 23.26
CA LEU A 364 -20.77 9.17 24.69
C LEU A 364 -21.18 10.64 24.95
N GLY A 365 -21.19 11.48 23.90
CA GLY A 365 -21.54 12.89 24.02
C GLY A 365 -20.45 13.75 24.68
N HIS A 366 -19.19 13.32 24.57
CA HIS A 366 -18.07 14.12 25.03
C HIS A 366 -17.68 15.16 23.98
N ASP A 367 -17.44 16.40 24.39
CA ASP A 367 -16.96 17.47 23.50
C ASP A 367 -15.48 17.35 23.15
N ARG A 368 -14.72 16.65 23.99
CA ARG A 368 -13.30 16.37 23.86
C ARG A 368 -13.02 14.92 24.20
N VAL A 369 -11.99 14.36 23.57
CA VAL A 369 -11.57 12.97 23.82
C VAL A 369 -10.91 12.89 25.19
N LYS A 370 -11.42 12.04 26.08
CA LYS A 370 -10.86 11.75 27.40
C LYS A 370 -9.90 10.57 27.37
N HIS A 371 -9.06 10.46 28.38
CA HIS A 371 -8.15 9.32 28.52
C HIS A 371 -8.91 7.97 28.46
N ALA A 372 -10.06 7.88 29.11
CA ALA A 372 -10.89 6.68 29.09
C ALA A 372 -11.42 6.30 27.71
N ASP A 373 -11.72 7.30 26.83
CA ASP A 373 -12.16 7.04 25.46
C ASP A 373 -11.03 6.44 24.61
N ILE A 374 -9.80 6.93 24.82
CA ILE A 374 -8.62 6.40 24.16
C ILE A 374 -8.35 4.96 24.62
N GLU A 375 -8.38 4.70 25.92
CA GLU A 375 -8.21 3.35 26.43
C GLU A 375 -9.27 2.39 25.90
N ALA A 376 -10.53 2.83 25.83
CA ALA A 376 -11.62 2.02 25.27
C ALA A 376 -11.39 1.72 23.78
N GLY A 377 -10.97 2.72 22.99
CA GLY A 377 -10.66 2.54 21.56
C GLY A 377 -9.49 1.58 21.34
N LEU A 378 -8.42 1.74 22.10
CA LEU A 378 -7.27 0.84 22.03
C LEU A 378 -7.66 -0.60 22.41
N MET A 379 -8.52 -0.76 23.43
CA MET A 379 -9.01 -2.06 23.82
C MET A 379 -9.91 -2.72 22.77
N GLU A 380 -10.77 -1.94 22.10
CA GLU A 380 -11.57 -2.46 21.00
C GLU A 380 -10.69 -2.92 19.84
N GLN A 381 -9.67 -2.18 19.51
CA GLN A 381 -8.75 -2.51 18.43
C GLN A 381 -7.92 -3.78 18.75
N MET A 382 -7.39 -3.88 19.96
CA MET A 382 -6.52 -4.99 20.35
C MET A 382 -7.28 -6.29 20.59
N LEU A 383 -8.46 -6.21 21.20
CA LEU A 383 -9.22 -7.34 21.70
C LEU A 383 -10.53 -7.58 20.95
N GLY A 384 -10.90 -6.68 20.06
CA GLY A 384 -12.21 -6.66 19.41
C GLY A 384 -13.32 -6.09 20.27
N LEU A 385 -14.49 -5.94 19.66
CA LEU A 385 -15.69 -5.41 20.32
C LEU A 385 -16.14 -6.33 21.45
N PRO A 386 -16.62 -5.76 22.58
CA PRO A 386 -17.23 -6.54 23.66
C PRO A 386 -18.51 -7.21 23.15
N ASN A 387 -18.64 -8.49 23.40
CA ASN A 387 -19.82 -9.30 23.06
C ASN A 387 -20.25 -10.11 24.30
N PRO A 388 -20.86 -9.46 25.33
CA PRO A 388 -21.23 -10.12 26.55
C PRO A 388 -22.31 -11.20 26.29
N ILE A 389 -22.20 -12.32 26.97
CA ILE A 389 -23.17 -13.43 26.91
C ILE A 389 -24.22 -13.17 27.96
N SER A 390 -25.48 -12.90 27.55
CA SER A 390 -26.58 -12.54 28.46
C SER A 390 -27.06 -13.69 29.33
N ASP A 391 -26.94 -14.93 28.82
CA ASP A 391 -27.59 -16.12 29.42
C ASP A 391 -26.49 -17.14 29.89
N MET A 392 -25.36 -16.65 30.38
CA MET A 392 -24.31 -17.51 30.90
C MET A 392 -24.73 -18.07 32.26
N GLU A 393 -24.57 -19.37 32.45
CA GLU A 393 -24.81 -20.01 33.76
C GLU A 393 -23.78 -19.52 34.78
N ALA A 394 -24.22 -19.29 36.03
CA ALA A 394 -23.38 -18.80 37.08
C ALA A 394 -22.15 -19.70 37.37
N GLU A 395 -22.28 -21.03 37.17
CA GLU A 395 -21.14 -21.97 37.31
C GLU A 395 -20.09 -21.73 36.22
N GLN A 396 -20.50 -21.46 35.00
CA GLN A 396 -19.59 -21.15 33.88
C GLN A 396 -18.93 -19.78 34.08
N GLU A 397 -19.70 -18.77 34.48
CA GLU A 397 -19.17 -17.44 34.79
C GLU A 397 -18.10 -17.50 35.89
N ASN A 398 -18.38 -18.22 36.98
CA ASN A 398 -17.43 -18.42 38.08
C ASN A 398 -16.18 -19.19 37.63
N SER A 399 -16.33 -20.18 36.75
CA SER A 399 -15.19 -20.96 36.27
C SER A 399 -14.28 -20.11 35.38
N ILE A 400 -14.85 -19.27 34.49
CA ILE A 400 -14.08 -18.33 33.65
C ILE A 400 -13.39 -17.29 34.55
N ALA A 401 -14.10 -16.69 35.49
CA ALA A 401 -13.53 -15.71 36.41
C ALA A 401 -12.34 -16.27 37.20
N LEU A 402 -12.48 -17.51 37.71
CA LEU A 402 -11.43 -18.19 38.45
C LEU A 402 -10.25 -18.58 37.56
N HIS A 403 -10.51 -18.97 36.31
CA HIS A 403 -9.49 -19.28 35.33
C HIS A 403 -8.61 -18.05 35.05
N GLU A 404 -9.22 -16.93 34.73
CA GLU A 404 -8.51 -15.67 34.46
C GLU A 404 -7.79 -15.16 35.73
N ALA A 405 -8.42 -15.29 36.88
CA ALA A 405 -7.79 -14.96 38.17
C ALA A 405 -6.57 -15.85 38.47
N GLY A 406 -6.61 -17.12 38.04
CA GLY A 406 -5.49 -18.05 38.19
C GLY A 406 -4.26 -17.59 37.36
N HIS A 407 -4.48 -17.18 36.12
CA HIS A 407 -3.42 -16.56 35.33
C HIS A 407 -2.86 -15.32 36.02
N ALA A 408 -3.72 -14.44 36.50
CA ALA A 408 -3.35 -13.19 37.14
C ALA A 408 -2.53 -13.40 38.45
N VAL A 409 -2.90 -14.38 39.26
CA VAL A 409 -2.14 -14.68 40.51
C VAL A 409 -0.74 -15.20 40.20
N VAL A 410 -0.62 -16.11 39.24
CA VAL A 410 0.69 -16.66 38.85
C VAL A 410 1.55 -15.58 38.22
N GLU A 411 0.99 -14.77 37.33
CA GLU A 411 1.63 -13.62 36.71
C GLU A 411 2.19 -12.63 37.76
N TYR A 412 1.35 -12.23 38.70
CA TYR A 412 1.73 -11.29 39.75
C TYR A 412 2.92 -11.77 40.59
N HIS A 413 3.03 -13.06 40.80
CA HIS A 413 4.10 -13.63 41.63
C HIS A 413 5.38 -13.96 40.85
N LEU A 414 5.29 -14.28 39.57
CA LEU A 414 6.42 -14.77 38.77
C LEU A 414 6.98 -13.74 37.82
N MET A 415 6.12 -12.87 37.26
CA MET A 415 6.50 -11.94 36.21
C MET A 415 6.70 -10.53 36.75
N LEU A 416 7.78 -10.31 37.48
CA LEU A 416 8.08 -9.04 38.17
C LEU A 416 8.30 -7.84 37.26
N LYS A 417 8.57 -8.09 35.98
CA LYS A 417 8.75 -7.04 34.92
C LYS A 417 7.46 -6.70 34.21
N GLU A 418 6.37 -7.35 34.55
CA GLU A 418 5.07 -7.15 33.95
C GLU A 418 4.05 -6.62 34.96
N LYS A 419 3.02 -5.96 34.44
CA LYS A 419 1.88 -5.47 35.24
C LYS A 419 0.61 -5.99 34.60
N ILE A 420 -0.32 -6.45 35.41
CA ILE A 420 -1.66 -6.80 34.94
C ILE A 420 -2.41 -5.51 34.71
N VAL A 421 -2.67 -5.22 33.45
CA VAL A 421 -3.41 -4.02 33.00
C VAL A 421 -4.91 -4.25 33.10
N ARG A 422 -5.35 -5.46 32.79
CA ARG A 422 -6.77 -5.79 32.80
C ARG A 422 -7.04 -7.25 33.14
N LEU A 423 -8.12 -7.44 33.89
CA LEU A 423 -8.74 -8.72 34.15
C LEU A 423 -10.24 -8.58 33.82
N SER A 424 -10.79 -9.45 32.99
CA SER A 424 -12.16 -9.32 32.52
C SER A 424 -12.73 -10.68 32.15
N ILE A 425 -14.04 -10.85 32.39
CA ILE A 425 -14.84 -12.00 31.94
C ILE A 425 -15.78 -11.64 30.78
N ILE A 426 -15.61 -10.42 30.23
CA ILE A 426 -16.40 -10.00 29.08
C ILE A 426 -15.81 -10.65 27.85
N ARG A 427 -16.62 -11.47 27.18
CA ARG A 427 -16.26 -12.11 25.92
C ARG A 427 -15.86 -11.07 24.86
N ARG A 428 -14.73 -11.32 24.20
CA ARG A 428 -14.24 -10.55 23.05
C ARG A 428 -13.64 -11.48 22.02
N SER A 429 -13.96 -11.28 20.74
CA SER A 429 -13.44 -12.08 19.61
C SER A 429 -13.44 -13.58 19.88
N GLY A 430 -12.34 -14.19 20.22
CA GLY A 430 -12.19 -15.63 20.44
C GLY A 430 -12.04 -16.07 21.89
N SER A 431 -12.04 -15.14 22.89
CA SER A 431 -11.85 -15.45 24.30
C SER A 431 -13.11 -15.20 25.13
N LEU A 432 -13.40 -16.08 26.10
CA LEU A 432 -14.50 -15.93 27.05
C LEU A 432 -14.15 -14.99 28.21
N GLY A 433 -12.88 -14.97 28.60
CA GLY A 433 -12.29 -14.06 29.56
C GLY A 433 -10.94 -13.55 29.07
N LEU A 434 -10.30 -12.70 29.83
CA LEU A 434 -8.99 -12.14 29.50
C LEU A 434 -8.25 -11.69 30.76
N MET A 435 -7.04 -12.15 30.91
CA MET A 435 -6.00 -11.53 31.73
C MET A 435 -4.96 -10.91 30.77
N LEU A 436 -4.78 -9.60 30.83
CA LEU A 436 -3.87 -8.87 29.96
C LEU A 436 -2.66 -8.36 30.75
N PRO A 437 -1.50 -9.01 30.64
CA PRO A 437 -0.26 -8.48 31.18
C PRO A 437 0.36 -7.45 30.24
N ARG A 438 1.23 -6.62 30.78
CA ARG A 438 2.06 -5.68 30.02
C ARG A 438 3.43 -5.59 30.65
N ALA A 439 4.45 -5.75 29.83
CA ALA A 439 5.80 -5.49 30.27
C ALA A 439 5.98 -4.00 30.60
N THR A 440 6.73 -3.70 31.63
CA THR A 440 7.04 -2.33 32.07
C THR A 440 8.12 -1.67 31.20
N THR A 441 8.88 -2.48 30.47
CA THR A 441 9.96 -2.05 29.58
C THR A 441 9.96 -2.89 28.31
N ASP A 442 10.39 -2.33 27.18
CA ASP A 442 10.56 -3.10 25.94
C ASP A 442 11.60 -4.21 26.17
N MET A 443 11.19 -5.47 26.00
CA MET A 443 12.02 -6.65 26.21
C MET A 443 12.42 -7.23 24.86
N TYR A 444 13.72 -7.31 24.61
CA TYR A 444 14.29 -7.82 23.34
C TYR A 444 14.90 -9.22 23.49
N ALA A 445 15.04 -9.70 24.73
CA ALA A 445 15.56 -11.03 25.03
C ALA A 445 14.92 -11.55 26.32
N HIS A 446 14.63 -12.85 26.33
CA HIS A 446 14.06 -13.55 27.49
C HIS A 446 15.06 -14.54 28.06
N SER A 447 15.18 -14.58 29.38
CA SER A 447 15.93 -15.61 30.07
C SER A 447 15.14 -16.93 30.06
N ARG A 448 15.84 -18.04 30.30
CA ARG A 448 15.18 -19.35 30.49
C ARG A 448 14.14 -19.31 31.59
N ASP A 449 14.44 -18.61 32.73
CA ASP A 449 13.55 -18.55 33.86
C ASP A 449 12.29 -17.73 33.57
N GLU A 450 12.38 -16.65 32.76
CA GLU A 450 11.22 -15.91 32.28
C GLU A 450 10.34 -16.79 31.38
N ILE A 451 10.92 -17.56 30.44
CA ILE A 451 10.15 -18.48 29.60
C ILE A 451 9.44 -19.57 30.41
N VAL A 452 10.10 -20.09 31.46
CA VAL A 452 9.47 -21.07 32.40
C VAL A 452 8.33 -20.42 33.18
N SER A 453 8.51 -19.17 33.60
CA SER A 453 7.46 -18.40 34.30
C SER A 453 6.24 -18.19 33.36
N ASP A 454 6.45 -17.82 32.08
CA ASP A 454 5.39 -17.71 31.10
C ASP A 454 4.59 -19.01 30.96
N LEU A 455 5.27 -20.15 30.92
CA LEU A 455 4.60 -21.45 30.85
C LEU A 455 3.77 -21.72 32.12
N MET A 456 4.27 -21.31 33.30
CA MET A 456 3.51 -21.44 34.54
C MET A 456 2.27 -20.54 34.55
N VAL A 457 2.40 -19.31 34.01
CA VAL A 457 1.27 -18.40 33.83
C VAL A 457 0.23 -19.01 32.91
N CYS A 458 0.63 -19.56 31.78
CA CYS A 458 -0.27 -20.22 30.85
C CYS A 458 -1.05 -21.39 31.49
N LEU A 459 -0.49 -22.08 32.44
CA LEU A 459 -1.14 -23.16 33.18
C LEU A 459 -1.91 -22.69 34.44
N GLY A 460 -1.75 -21.42 34.81
CA GLY A 460 -2.31 -20.85 36.04
C GLY A 460 -3.83 -20.95 36.13
N GLY A 461 -4.53 -20.69 35.03
CA GLY A 461 -6.00 -20.79 34.94
C GLY A 461 -6.51 -22.20 35.22
N LEU A 462 -5.93 -23.18 34.53
CA LEU A 462 -6.28 -24.59 34.70
C LEU A 462 -5.99 -25.07 36.15
N ALA A 463 -4.85 -24.69 36.70
CA ALA A 463 -4.45 -25.03 38.05
C ALA A 463 -5.41 -24.43 39.09
N ALA A 464 -5.83 -23.17 38.93
CA ALA A 464 -6.77 -22.51 39.81
C ALA A 464 -8.14 -23.23 39.82
N CYS A 465 -8.68 -23.55 38.63
CA CYS A 465 -9.94 -24.31 38.54
C CYS A 465 -9.83 -25.68 39.19
N LYS A 466 -8.73 -26.40 39.02
CA LYS A 466 -8.52 -27.70 39.60
C LYS A 466 -8.42 -27.65 41.13
N VAL A 467 -7.70 -26.64 41.66
CA VAL A 467 -7.50 -26.50 43.13
C VAL A 467 -8.77 -26.03 43.82
N VAL A 468 -9.49 -25.07 43.24
CA VAL A 468 -10.64 -24.44 43.93
C VAL A 468 -11.97 -25.16 43.60
N LEU A 469 -12.20 -25.56 42.36
CA LEU A 469 -13.46 -26.21 41.94
C LEU A 469 -13.36 -27.75 41.93
N GLY A 470 -12.18 -28.32 42.08
CA GLY A 470 -11.94 -29.76 41.98
C GLY A 470 -12.20 -30.32 40.55
N LYS A 471 -12.39 -29.46 39.58
CA LYS A 471 -12.67 -29.81 38.17
C LYS A 471 -11.66 -29.12 37.24
N GLU A 472 -11.35 -29.74 36.12
CA GLU A 472 -10.56 -29.11 35.06
C GLU A 472 -11.50 -28.43 34.07
N TRP A 473 -11.46 -27.11 34.03
CA TRP A 473 -12.19 -26.30 33.07
C TRP A 473 -11.20 -25.63 32.11
N THR A 474 -11.56 -25.60 30.83
CA THR A 474 -10.88 -24.75 29.83
C THR A 474 -11.54 -23.38 29.87
N GLY A 475 -10.75 -22.32 29.93
CA GLY A 475 -11.23 -20.94 29.86
C GLY A 475 -11.66 -20.54 28.45
#